data_7d9e24ccfd171430463bcc4bbf8508c1
#
_entry.id   7d9e24ccfd171430463bcc4bbf8508c1
#
_cell.length_a   1.000
_cell.length_b   1.000
_cell.length_c   1.000
_cell.angle_alpha   90.00
_cell.angle_beta   90.00
_cell.angle_gamma   90.00
#
_symmetry.space_group_name_H-M   'P 1'
#
loop_
_entity.id
_entity.type
_entity.pdbx_description
1 polymer ?
#
loop_
_entity_poly.entity_id
_entity_poly.type
_entity_poly.pdbx_seq_one_letter_code
_entity_poly.pdbx_strand_id
1 'polypeptide(L)'
;RVTSNLDREFVYLVRHMRPADAAKVKALGISGVDTLREYRRYYPAGEVTGHLLGFTNVDDVGQEGLELAFDQWLGGEPGIKRVMRDREGRTIEDIERIKAPRPGQDLRTSIDLRVQYLAYRALKQAVQENSAHGGSVVVLDIQTGEVLAMVNQPAFNPNDREQYLPSRYRNRATNDFFEPGSSIKPFVVAAGLKTGRFHSDTLIETGPGTLRVGIKTVKDKHNLGTIDVRTVLEKSSNVGI
;
A
#
# COMPACT_ATOMS: atom_id res chain seq x y z
N ARG A 1 -22.75 0.62 25.88
CA ARG A 1 -23.15 -0.09 24.62
C ARG A 1 -24.36 -1.00 24.79
N VAL A 2 -24.44 -1.78 25.88
CA VAL A 2 -25.60 -2.66 26.13
C VAL A 2 -26.85 -1.84 26.38
N THR A 3 -26.77 -0.85 27.23
CA THR A 3 -27.95 0.01 27.64
C THR A 3 -28.49 0.88 26.50
N SER A 4 -27.73 1.13 25.45
CA SER A 4 -28.15 1.91 24.27
C SER A 4 -28.71 1.07 23.12
N ASN A 5 -28.82 -0.25 23.28
CA ASN A 5 -29.26 -1.19 22.24
C ASN A 5 -30.21 -2.26 22.80
N LEU A 6 -31.16 -1.85 23.64
CA LEU A 6 -32.09 -2.75 24.33
C LEU A 6 -33.04 -3.53 23.38
N ASP A 7 -33.26 -3.02 22.17
CA ASP A 7 -34.11 -3.67 21.17
C ASP A 7 -33.38 -4.71 20.31
N ARG A 8 -32.10 -4.94 20.58
CA ARG A 8 -31.28 -5.91 19.81
C ARG A 8 -31.10 -7.20 20.60
N GLU A 9 -31.37 -8.32 19.95
CA GLU A 9 -31.12 -9.66 20.50
C GLU A 9 -29.64 -9.98 20.69
N PHE A 10 -28.74 -9.28 19.96
CA PHE A 10 -27.30 -9.50 19.99
C PHE A 10 -26.51 -8.19 19.84
N VAL A 11 -25.49 -8.03 20.68
CA VAL A 11 -24.56 -6.89 20.64
C VAL A 11 -23.12 -7.36 20.91
N TYR A 12 -22.19 -7.01 20.03
CA TYR A 12 -20.77 -7.20 20.31
C TYR A 12 -20.30 -6.27 21.43
N LEU A 13 -19.81 -6.84 22.52
CA LEU A 13 -19.17 -6.08 23.61
C LEU A 13 -17.75 -5.67 23.21
N VAL A 14 -16.95 -6.65 22.80
CA VAL A 14 -15.58 -6.46 22.31
C VAL A 14 -15.35 -7.41 21.12
N ARG A 15 -14.80 -6.90 20.04
CA ARG A 15 -14.36 -7.67 18.86
C ARG A 15 -12.86 -7.95 18.95
N HIS A 16 -12.43 -9.07 18.39
CA HIS A 16 -11.00 -9.48 18.31
C HIS A 16 -10.29 -9.53 19.67
N MET A 17 -11.01 -9.93 20.73
CA MET A 17 -10.42 -10.12 22.06
C MET A 17 -9.35 -11.22 22.04
N ARG A 18 -8.26 -11.04 22.79
CA ARG A 18 -7.25 -12.10 22.90
C ARG A 18 -7.83 -13.35 23.55
N PRO A 19 -7.45 -14.56 23.13
CA PRO A 19 -8.00 -15.81 23.67
C PRO A 19 -7.86 -15.92 25.19
N ALA A 20 -6.74 -15.46 25.76
CA ALA A 20 -6.52 -15.48 27.21
C ALA A 20 -7.49 -14.56 27.98
N ASP A 21 -7.86 -13.42 27.42
CA ASP A 21 -8.81 -12.49 28.03
C ASP A 21 -10.26 -12.97 27.83
N ALA A 22 -10.57 -13.56 26.67
CA ALA A 22 -11.84 -14.21 26.42
C ALA A 22 -12.11 -15.37 27.41
N ALA A 23 -11.09 -16.16 27.72
CA ALA A 23 -11.18 -17.22 28.70
C ALA A 23 -11.51 -16.69 30.11
N LYS A 24 -10.93 -15.55 30.51
CA LYS A 24 -11.24 -14.89 31.79
C LYS A 24 -12.69 -14.41 31.83
N VAL A 25 -13.17 -13.79 30.75
CA VAL A 25 -14.58 -13.33 30.64
C VAL A 25 -15.51 -14.50 30.71
N LYS A 26 -15.23 -15.60 30.00
CA LYS A 26 -16.06 -16.81 30.05
C LYS A 26 -16.09 -17.46 31.44
N ALA A 27 -14.96 -17.40 32.17
CA ALA A 27 -14.89 -17.93 33.54
C ALA A 27 -15.77 -17.17 34.55
N LEU A 28 -16.22 -15.94 34.25
CA LEU A 28 -17.14 -15.18 35.09
C LEU A 28 -18.58 -15.75 35.10
N GLY A 29 -18.91 -16.61 34.14
CA GLY A 29 -20.22 -17.28 34.08
C GLY A 29 -21.42 -16.34 33.97
N ILE A 30 -21.24 -15.16 33.37
CA ILE A 30 -22.31 -14.15 33.27
C ILE A 30 -23.36 -14.62 32.27
N SER A 31 -24.62 -14.75 32.72
CA SER A 31 -25.72 -15.13 31.84
C SER A 31 -25.90 -14.12 30.69
N GLY A 32 -26.06 -14.63 29.47
CA GLY A 32 -26.19 -13.81 28.26
C GLY A 32 -24.89 -13.26 27.69
N VAL A 33 -23.74 -13.57 28.31
CA VAL A 33 -22.41 -13.22 27.76
C VAL A 33 -21.72 -14.48 27.27
N ASP A 34 -21.38 -14.51 25.98
CA ASP A 34 -20.66 -15.64 25.38
C ASP A 34 -19.51 -15.16 24.47
N THR A 35 -18.70 -16.08 24.01
CA THR A 35 -17.56 -15.83 23.14
C THR A 35 -17.78 -16.46 21.77
N LEU A 36 -17.63 -15.66 20.71
CA LEU A 36 -17.66 -16.12 19.33
C LEU A 36 -16.22 -16.20 18.80
N ARG A 37 -15.90 -17.29 18.08
CA ARG A 37 -14.61 -17.39 17.43
C ARG A 37 -14.58 -16.46 16.23
N GLU A 38 -13.59 -15.55 16.23
CA GLU A 38 -13.28 -14.66 15.12
C GLU A 38 -11.87 -14.91 14.62
N TYR A 39 -11.63 -14.67 13.35
CA TYR A 39 -10.31 -14.66 12.75
C TYR A 39 -9.83 -13.22 12.62
N ARG A 40 -8.52 -13.03 12.55
CA ARG A 40 -7.91 -11.74 12.37
C ARG A 40 -6.75 -11.88 11.40
N ARG A 41 -6.66 -11.00 10.42
CA ARG A 41 -5.47 -10.85 9.58
C ARG A 41 -4.28 -10.50 10.45
N TYR A 42 -3.16 -11.17 10.21
CA TYR A 42 -1.88 -10.87 10.83
C TYR A 42 -0.83 -10.64 9.75
N TYR A 43 -0.06 -9.58 9.87
CA TYR A 43 0.93 -9.12 8.92
C TYR A 43 2.34 -9.31 9.50
N PRO A 44 3.02 -10.43 9.22
CA PRO A 44 4.29 -10.77 9.88
C PRO A 44 5.39 -9.74 9.70
N ALA A 45 5.46 -9.12 8.50
CA ALA A 45 6.45 -8.09 8.19
C ALA A 45 6.09 -6.69 8.74
N GLY A 46 4.92 -6.52 9.37
CA GLY A 46 4.49 -5.28 10.02
C GLY A 46 4.60 -4.06 9.10
N GLU A 47 5.28 -3.02 9.59
CA GLU A 47 5.42 -1.74 8.87
C GLU A 47 6.22 -1.83 7.56
N VAL A 48 7.04 -2.88 7.38
CA VAL A 48 7.85 -3.07 6.16
C VAL A 48 6.99 -3.25 4.91
N THR A 49 5.84 -3.92 5.07
CA THR A 49 4.91 -4.23 3.97
C THR A 49 3.56 -3.53 4.12
N GLY A 50 3.39 -2.70 5.14
CA GLY A 50 2.10 -2.11 5.49
C GLY A 50 1.38 -1.42 4.33
N HIS A 51 2.06 -0.54 3.60
CA HIS A 51 1.46 0.19 2.47
C HIS A 51 1.14 -0.71 1.26
N LEU A 52 1.96 -1.74 1.05
CA LEU A 52 1.76 -2.67 -0.05
C LEU A 52 0.56 -3.58 0.22
N LEU A 53 0.58 -4.25 1.38
CA LEU A 53 -0.48 -5.18 1.76
C LEU A 53 -1.77 -4.45 2.11
N GLY A 54 -1.67 -3.30 2.77
CA GLY A 54 -2.83 -2.62 3.33
C GLY A 54 -3.32 -3.30 4.59
N PHE A 55 -4.62 -3.24 4.82
CA PHE A 55 -5.27 -3.82 5.99
C PHE A 55 -6.75 -4.10 5.73
N THR A 56 -7.33 -4.93 6.60
CA THR A 56 -8.78 -5.20 6.62
C THR A 56 -9.46 -4.46 7.78
N ASN A 57 -10.76 -4.23 7.65
CA ASN A 57 -11.59 -3.75 8.77
C ASN A 57 -11.84 -4.87 9.80
N VAL A 58 -12.75 -4.60 10.75
CA VAL A 58 -13.11 -5.56 11.80
C VAL A 58 -13.92 -6.75 11.27
N ASP A 59 -14.47 -6.65 10.09
CA ASP A 59 -15.26 -7.69 9.42
C ASP A 59 -14.47 -8.39 8.31
N ASP A 60 -13.13 -8.26 8.35
CA ASP A 60 -12.16 -8.83 7.42
C ASP A 60 -12.30 -8.38 5.95
N VAL A 61 -12.99 -7.24 5.71
CA VAL A 61 -13.09 -6.61 4.38
C VAL A 61 -11.88 -5.72 4.14
N GLY A 62 -11.23 -5.87 2.99
CA GLY A 62 -10.07 -5.08 2.60
C GLY A 62 -10.37 -3.59 2.53
N GLN A 63 -9.46 -2.76 3.06
CA GLN A 63 -9.64 -1.30 3.12
C GLN A 63 -8.59 -0.56 2.31
N GLU A 64 -7.38 -1.11 2.20
CA GLU A 64 -6.24 -0.49 1.51
C GLU A 64 -5.34 -1.56 0.90
N GLY A 65 -4.49 -1.17 -0.05
CA GLY A 65 -3.43 -1.99 -0.63
C GLY A 65 -3.95 -3.25 -1.34
N LEU A 66 -3.18 -4.34 -1.25
CA LEU A 66 -3.54 -5.62 -1.86
C LEU A 66 -4.76 -6.26 -1.20
N GLU A 67 -5.00 -6.03 0.10
CA GLU A 67 -6.20 -6.49 0.78
C GLU A 67 -7.47 -5.90 0.15
N LEU A 68 -7.45 -4.62 -0.22
CA LEU A 68 -8.57 -3.98 -0.93
C LEU A 68 -8.65 -4.43 -2.40
N ALA A 69 -7.53 -4.39 -3.10
CA ALA A 69 -7.49 -4.68 -4.54
C ALA A 69 -7.90 -6.12 -4.86
N PHE A 70 -7.62 -7.06 -3.96
CA PHE A 70 -7.89 -8.48 -4.12
C PHE A 70 -8.85 -9.04 -3.04
N ASP A 71 -9.72 -8.18 -2.48
CA ASP A 71 -10.63 -8.56 -1.40
C ASP A 71 -11.47 -9.80 -1.76
N GLN A 72 -12.05 -9.83 -2.96
CA GLN A 72 -12.85 -10.97 -3.44
C GLN A 72 -12.02 -12.26 -3.63
N TRP A 73 -10.72 -12.14 -3.92
CA TRP A 73 -9.82 -13.28 -4.09
C TRP A 73 -9.32 -13.82 -2.75
N LEU A 74 -8.94 -12.91 -1.87
CA LEU A 74 -8.41 -13.22 -0.54
C LEU A 74 -9.52 -13.59 0.45
N GLY A 75 -10.72 -13.03 0.25
CA GLY A 75 -11.91 -13.33 1.03
C GLY A 75 -12.46 -14.72 0.69
N GLY A 76 -12.90 -15.46 1.71
CA GLY A 76 -13.62 -16.70 1.51
C GLY A 76 -15.13 -16.47 1.41
N GLU A 77 -15.84 -17.52 1.02
CA GLU A 77 -17.30 -17.55 1.11
C GLU A 77 -17.74 -18.25 2.40
N PRO A 78 -18.52 -17.59 3.26
CA PRO A 78 -19.01 -18.23 4.48
C PRO A 78 -19.94 -19.40 4.15
N GLY A 79 -19.81 -20.48 4.89
CA GLY A 79 -20.75 -21.59 4.86
C GLY A 79 -22.03 -21.26 5.59
N ILE A 80 -23.09 -21.97 5.27
CA ILE A 80 -24.39 -21.87 5.94
C ILE A 80 -24.76 -23.26 6.46
N LYS A 81 -25.08 -23.36 7.74
CA LYS A 81 -25.60 -24.57 8.35
C LYS A 81 -26.86 -24.30 9.16
N ARG A 82 -27.77 -25.26 9.16
CA ARG A 82 -28.93 -25.27 10.04
C ARG A 82 -28.58 -26.02 11.30
N VAL A 83 -28.79 -25.40 12.45
CA VAL A 83 -28.46 -26.00 13.75
C VAL A 83 -29.70 -25.98 14.65
N MET A 84 -29.84 -26.99 15.52
CA MET A 84 -30.75 -26.97 16.64
C MET A 84 -30.07 -26.30 17.83
N ARG A 85 -30.78 -25.36 18.49
CA ARG A 85 -30.30 -24.69 19.70
C ARG A 85 -31.18 -24.96 20.87
N ASP A 86 -30.60 -25.03 22.05
CA ASP A 86 -31.36 -25.05 23.32
C ASP A 86 -31.92 -23.65 23.67
N ARG A 87 -32.62 -23.60 24.81
CA ARG A 87 -33.17 -22.32 25.30
C ARG A 87 -32.09 -21.30 25.70
N GLU A 88 -30.87 -21.75 25.90
CA GLU A 88 -29.71 -20.93 26.24
C GLU A 88 -28.88 -20.54 25.01
N GLY A 89 -29.38 -20.88 23.80
CA GLY A 89 -28.72 -20.56 22.51
C GLY A 89 -27.55 -21.46 22.15
N ARG A 90 -27.25 -22.52 22.91
CA ARG A 90 -26.16 -23.46 22.60
C ARG A 90 -26.59 -24.42 21.50
N THR A 91 -25.69 -24.68 20.55
CA THR A 91 -25.95 -25.65 19.49
C THR A 91 -25.95 -27.07 20.09
N ILE A 92 -27.10 -27.74 20.00
CA ILE A 92 -27.28 -29.13 20.42
C ILE A 92 -26.84 -30.07 19.29
N GLU A 93 -27.26 -29.78 18.05
CA GLU A 93 -27.08 -30.65 16.90
C GLU A 93 -26.92 -29.84 15.62
N ASP A 94 -26.04 -30.27 14.73
CA ASP A 94 -25.93 -29.79 13.33
C ASP A 94 -26.93 -30.59 12.47
N ILE A 95 -28.06 -29.98 12.12
CA ILE A 95 -29.13 -30.68 11.37
C ILE A 95 -28.73 -30.84 9.90
N GLU A 96 -28.22 -29.76 9.27
CA GLU A 96 -27.96 -29.76 7.85
C GLU A 96 -26.89 -28.72 7.49
N ARG A 97 -25.96 -29.10 6.61
CA ARG A 97 -25.06 -28.15 5.97
C ARG A 97 -25.67 -27.68 4.65
N ILE A 98 -26.20 -26.46 4.62
CA ILE A 98 -26.86 -25.86 3.44
C ILE A 98 -25.80 -25.46 2.40
N LYS A 99 -24.71 -24.82 2.84
CA LYS A 99 -23.61 -24.38 1.99
C LYS A 99 -22.28 -24.68 2.67
N ALA A 100 -21.36 -25.33 1.96
CA ALA A 100 -19.98 -25.50 2.47
C ALA A 100 -19.22 -24.17 2.42
N PRO A 101 -18.40 -23.84 3.44
CA PRO A 101 -17.51 -22.69 3.37
C PRO A 101 -16.47 -22.91 2.28
N ARG A 102 -16.09 -21.84 1.58
CA ARG A 102 -14.96 -21.83 0.66
C ARG A 102 -13.89 -20.90 1.22
N PRO A 103 -12.68 -21.38 1.50
CA PRO A 103 -11.59 -20.50 1.96
C PRO A 103 -11.19 -19.55 0.84
N GLY A 104 -10.66 -18.39 1.23
CA GLY A 104 -10.00 -17.48 0.30
C GLY A 104 -8.75 -18.11 -0.31
N GLN A 105 -8.24 -17.51 -1.36
CA GLN A 105 -7.11 -18.01 -2.13
C GLN A 105 -5.83 -17.26 -1.77
N ASP A 106 -4.69 -17.92 -1.93
CA ASP A 106 -3.38 -17.30 -1.76
C ASP A 106 -3.08 -16.35 -2.91
N LEU A 107 -2.50 -15.19 -2.59
CA LEU A 107 -1.99 -14.24 -3.56
C LEU A 107 -0.46 -14.27 -3.57
N ARG A 108 0.12 -14.73 -4.68
CA ARG A 108 1.57 -14.66 -4.89
C ARG A 108 1.93 -13.33 -5.54
N THR A 109 2.96 -12.68 -5.02
CA THR A 109 3.46 -11.41 -5.53
C THR A 109 4.91 -11.53 -5.99
N SER A 110 5.37 -10.58 -6.79
CA SER A 110 6.77 -10.46 -7.23
C SER A 110 7.69 -9.83 -6.16
N ILE A 111 7.16 -9.42 -5.02
CA ILE A 111 7.93 -8.74 -3.97
C ILE A 111 8.99 -9.67 -3.37
N ASP A 112 10.26 -9.24 -3.42
CA ASP A 112 11.33 -9.85 -2.64
C ASP A 112 11.41 -9.15 -1.28
N LEU A 113 11.09 -9.89 -0.21
CA LEU A 113 11.04 -9.33 1.14
C LEU A 113 12.40 -8.79 1.60
N ARG A 114 13.51 -9.31 1.11
CA ARG A 114 14.87 -8.82 1.44
C ARG A 114 15.09 -7.44 0.80
N VAL A 115 14.72 -7.29 -0.48
CA VAL A 115 14.81 -5.99 -1.20
C VAL A 115 13.84 -4.99 -0.56
N GLN A 116 12.62 -5.41 -0.25
CA GLN A 116 11.63 -4.60 0.46
C GLN A 116 12.15 -4.07 1.80
N TYR A 117 12.78 -4.94 2.60
CA TYR A 117 13.33 -4.55 3.90
C TYR A 117 14.52 -3.60 3.77
N LEU A 118 15.42 -3.84 2.81
CA LEU A 118 16.55 -2.94 2.54
C LEU A 118 16.07 -1.56 2.10
N ALA A 119 15.12 -1.51 1.16
CA ALA A 119 14.51 -0.26 0.69
C ALA A 119 13.79 0.47 1.83
N TYR A 120 13.05 -0.26 2.68
CA TYR A 120 12.38 0.29 3.85
C TYR A 120 13.38 0.97 4.82
N ARG A 121 14.46 0.28 5.18
CA ARG A 121 15.49 0.82 6.07
C ARG A 121 16.15 2.06 5.50
N ALA A 122 16.59 1.98 4.24
CA ALA A 122 17.27 3.10 3.57
C ALA A 122 16.36 4.33 3.46
N LEU A 123 15.10 4.13 3.08
CA LEU A 123 14.13 5.22 2.99
C LEU A 123 13.84 5.84 4.36
N LYS A 124 13.64 5.02 5.40
CA LYS A 124 13.38 5.49 6.77
C LYS A 124 14.53 6.35 7.27
N GLN A 125 15.76 5.90 7.07
CA GLN A 125 16.96 6.65 7.42
C GLN A 125 17.05 7.97 6.63
N ALA A 126 16.90 7.93 5.31
CA ALA A 126 16.97 9.12 4.47
C ALA A 126 15.92 10.19 4.84
N VAL A 127 14.69 9.78 5.13
CA VAL A 127 13.62 10.69 5.58
C VAL A 127 13.97 11.33 6.90
N GLN A 128 14.55 10.58 7.85
CA GLN A 128 14.97 11.11 9.15
C GLN A 128 16.16 12.06 9.04
N GLU A 129 17.22 11.66 8.33
CA GLU A 129 18.44 12.47 8.16
C GLU A 129 18.17 13.80 7.45
N ASN A 130 17.25 13.80 6.50
CA ASN A 130 16.90 15.00 5.74
C ASN A 130 15.68 15.76 6.30
N SER A 131 15.13 15.34 7.44
CA SER A 131 13.90 15.92 8.00
C SER A 131 12.77 16.04 6.97
N ALA A 132 12.66 15.06 6.06
CA ALA A 132 11.68 15.07 5.00
C ALA A 132 10.28 14.69 5.54
N HIS A 133 9.23 15.28 4.97
CA HIS A 133 7.85 14.93 5.34
C HIS A 133 7.43 13.52 4.94
N GLY A 134 8.09 12.93 3.96
CA GLY A 134 7.83 11.60 3.47
C GLY A 134 8.70 11.26 2.27
N GLY A 135 8.53 10.04 1.78
CA GLY A 135 9.22 9.56 0.59
C GLY A 135 8.70 8.21 0.15
N SER A 136 9.05 7.83 -1.06
CA SER A 136 8.69 6.53 -1.64
C SER A 136 9.87 5.95 -2.39
N VAL A 137 9.98 4.62 -2.38
CA VAL A 137 10.92 3.86 -3.22
C VAL A 137 10.16 2.74 -3.90
N VAL A 138 10.34 2.62 -5.21
CA VAL A 138 9.87 1.48 -6.01
C VAL A 138 11.08 0.87 -6.69
N VAL A 139 11.24 -0.44 -6.54
CA VAL A 139 12.31 -1.21 -7.20
C VAL A 139 11.66 -2.14 -8.22
N LEU A 140 12.09 -2.00 -9.46
CA LEU A 140 11.58 -2.78 -10.59
C LEU A 140 12.70 -3.66 -11.17
N ASP A 141 12.34 -4.88 -11.55
CA ASP A 141 13.16 -5.66 -12.46
C ASP A 141 13.01 -5.08 -13.88
N ILE A 142 14.12 -4.66 -14.48
CA ILE A 142 14.09 -3.98 -15.78
C ILE A 142 13.81 -4.94 -16.96
N GLN A 143 13.96 -6.24 -16.77
CA GLN A 143 13.74 -7.23 -17.81
C GLN A 143 12.28 -7.72 -17.81
N THR A 144 11.72 -7.95 -16.61
CA THR A 144 10.38 -8.51 -16.46
C THR A 144 9.32 -7.45 -16.20
N GLY A 145 9.71 -6.28 -15.67
CA GLY A 145 8.81 -5.22 -15.20
C GLY A 145 8.19 -5.52 -13.83
N GLU A 146 8.62 -6.61 -13.17
CA GLU A 146 8.11 -6.98 -11.86
C GLU A 146 8.52 -5.97 -10.78
N VAL A 147 7.58 -5.67 -9.86
CA VAL A 147 7.86 -4.84 -8.69
C VAL A 147 8.47 -5.70 -7.61
N LEU A 148 9.76 -5.50 -7.34
CA LEU A 148 10.51 -6.23 -6.31
C LEU A 148 10.37 -5.60 -4.93
N ALA A 149 10.17 -4.29 -4.87
CA ALA A 149 9.88 -3.57 -3.63
C ALA A 149 9.05 -2.32 -3.90
N MET A 150 8.17 -1.98 -2.93
CA MET A 150 7.41 -0.74 -2.91
C MET A 150 7.25 -0.30 -1.45
N VAL A 151 7.91 0.77 -1.06
CA VAL A 151 7.95 1.28 0.30
C VAL A 151 7.63 2.76 0.36
N ASN A 152 7.04 3.20 1.45
CA ASN A 152 6.70 4.58 1.71
C ASN A 152 7.06 4.97 3.15
N GLN A 153 7.29 6.27 3.36
CA GLN A 153 7.39 6.90 4.66
C GLN A 153 6.45 8.12 4.73
N PRO A 154 5.87 8.42 5.89
CA PRO A 154 5.91 7.67 7.15
C PRO A 154 5.23 6.31 7.05
N ALA A 155 5.80 5.30 7.71
CA ALA A 155 5.25 3.96 7.75
C ALA A 155 4.15 3.81 8.82
N PHE A 156 3.35 2.75 8.71
CA PHE A 156 2.41 2.33 9.73
C PHE A 156 2.45 0.81 9.90
N ASN A 157 2.09 0.32 11.07
CA ASN A 157 1.97 -1.10 11.34
C ASN A 157 0.52 -1.55 11.13
N PRO A 158 0.20 -2.40 10.13
CA PRO A 158 -1.16 -2.84 9.90
C PRO A 158 -1.72 -3.78 10.98
N ASN A 159 -0.88 -4.24 11.92
CA ASN A 159 -1.34 -4.96 13.10
C ASN A 159 -1.84 -4.02 14.21
N ASP A 160 -1.53 -2.73 14.14
CA ASP A 160 -1.88 -1.71 15.13
C ASP A 160 -2.91 -0.73 14.57
N ARG A 161 -4.16 -0.92 14.95
CA ARG A 161 -5.29 -0.11 14.45
C ARG A 161 -5.26 1.35 14.91
N GLU A 162 -4.52 1.67 15.96
CA GLU A 162 -4.34 3.06 16.43
C GLU A 162 -3.52 3.88 15.42
N GLN A 163 -2.75 3.21 14.55
CA GLN A 163 -1.97 3.84 13.49
C GLN A 163 -2.74 4.05 12.19
N TYR A 164 -4.04 3.70 12.12
CA TYR A 164 -4.86 3.84 10.91
C TYR A 164 -5.27 5.29 10.67
N LEU A 165 -4.29 6.12 10.37
CA LEU A 165 -4.48 7.51 9.98
C LEU A 165 -4.27 7.65 8.47
N PRO A 166 -5.17 8.33 7.72
CA PRO A 166 -5.03 8.53 6.27
C PRO A 166 -3.67 9.07 5.84
N SER A 167 -3.07 9.94 6.64
CA SER A 167 -1.73 10.47 6.42
C SER A 167 -0.61 9.44 6.52
N ARG A 168 -0.84 8.30 7.20
CA ARG A 168 0.14 7.23 7.40
C ARG A 168 -0.07 6.04 6.49
N TYR A 169 -1.31 5.55 6.31
CA TYR A 169 -1.55 4.34 5.54
C TYR A 169 -1.62 4.58 4.02
N ARG A 170 -1.75 5.82 3.57
CA ARG A 170 -1.79 6.16 2.16
C ARG A 170 -0.53 5.70 1.42
N ASN A 171 -0.71 4.88 0.40
CA ASN A 171 0.38 4.45 -0.46
C ASN A 171 0.79 5.58 -1.40
N ARG A 172 1.78 6.37 -1.00
CA ARG A 172 2.24 7.56 -1.73
C ARG A 172 2.82 7.22 -3.09
N ALA A 173 3.46 6.06 -3.21
CA ALA A 173 4.05 5.61 -4.48
C ALA A 173 3.02 5.47 -5.61
N THR A 174 1.76 5.19 -5.26
CA THR A 174 0.67 4.97 -6.23
C THR A 174 -0.37 6.09 -6.25
N ASN A 175 -0.52 6.82 -5.14
CA ASN A 175 -1.65 7.74 -4.96
C ASN A 175 -1.24 9.22 -4.95
N ASP A 176 0.05 9.54 -4.74
CA ASP A 176 0.49 10.93 -4.71
C ASP A 176 0.92 11.41 -6.09
N PHE A 177 0.46 12.59 -6.45
CA PHE A 177 0.99 13.32 -7.61
C PHE A 177 2.14 14.19 -7.14
N PHE A 178 3.23 14.19 -7.91
CA PHE A 178 4.39 15.02 -7.64
C PHE A 178 4.96 15.58 -8.95
N GLU A 179 5.67 16.68 -8.88
CA GLU A 179 6.36 17.27 -10.00
C GLU A 179 7.68 16.50 -10.22
N PRO A 180 7.83 15.77 -11.36
CA PRO A 180 8.97 14.87 -11.56
C PRO A 180 10.29 15.60 -11.72
N GLY A 181 10.27 16.90 -12.00
CA GLY A 181 11.47 17.68 -12.26
C GLY A 181 12.30 17.07 -13.39
N SER A 182 13.67 17.13 -13.24
CA SER A 182 14.58 16.60 -14.27
C SER A 182 14.52 15.07 -14.46
N SER A 183 13.84 14.33 -13.62
CA SER A 183 13.68 12.88 -13.79
C SER A 183 12.80 12.49 -14.98
N ILE A 184 12.04 13.44 -15.55
CA ILE A 184 11.26 13.23 -16.77
C ILE A 184 12.12 13.30 -18.04
N LYS A 185 13.31 13.94 -18.01
CA LYS A 185 14.13 14.21 -19.19
C LYS A 185 14.57 12.97 -19.97
N PRO A 186 14.94 11.84 -19.34
CA PRO A 186 15.22 10.60 -20.06
C PRO A 186 14.05 10.14 -20.95
N PHE A 187 12.82 10.31 -20.49
CA PHE A 187 11.63 9.93 -21.26
C PHE A 187 11.42 10.88 -22.46
N VAL A 188 11.69 12.18 -22.28
CA VAL A 188 11.61 13.16 -23.39
C VAL A 188 12.65 12.85 -24.44
N VAL A 189 13.91 12.60 -24.01
CA VAL A 189 15.00 12.19 -24.94
C VAL A 189 14.63 10.88 -25.65
N ALA A 190 14.16 9.87 -24.92
CA ALA A 190 13.74 8.60 -25.53
C ALA A 190 12.62 8.80 -26.59
N ALA A 191 11.65 9.67 -26.31
CA ALA A 191 10.63 10.03 -27.28
C ALA A 191 11.22 10.72 -28.51
N GLY A 192 12.16 11.64 -28.32
CA GLY A 192 12.87 12.29 -29.42
C GLY A 192 13.65 11.31 -30.30
N LEU A 193 14.43 10.41 -29.68
CA LEU A 193 15.17 9.36 -30.39
C LEU A 193 14.25 8.42 -31.17
N LYS A 194 13.10 8.07 -30.60
CA LYS A 194 12.09 7.19 -31.25
C LYS A 194 11.55 7.79 -32.56
N THR A 195 11.57 9.10 -32.71
CA THR A 195 11.13 9.74 -33.97
C THR A 195 12.07 9.51 -35.14
N GLY A 196 13.31 9.08 -34.90
CA GLY A 196 14.38 8.98 -35.86
C GLY A 196 14.94 10.33 -36.34
N ARG A 197 14.42 11.46 -35.83
CA ARG A 197 14.89 12.81 -36.16
C ARG A 197 16.10 13.24 -35.33
N PHE A 198 16.27 12.64 -34.18
CA PHE A 198 17.34 12.90 -33.22
C PHE A 198 18.14 11.63 -32.98
N HIS A 199 19.46 11.79 -32.80
CA HIS A 199 20.41 10.76 -32.41
C HIS A 199 21.18 11.24 -31.18
N SER A 200 21.93 10.37 -30.54
CA SER A 200 22.66 10.72 -29.31
C SER A 200 23.70 11.82 -29.51
N ASP A 201 24.23 11.95 -30.75
CA ASP A 201 25.22 12.90 -31.19
C ASP A 201 24.63 14.11 -31.93
N THR A 202 23.29 14.20 -32.07
CA THR A 202 22.64 15.35 -32.66
C THR A 202 22.92 16.60 -31.83
N LEU A 203 23.42 17.64 -32.49
CA LEU A 203 23.78 18.90 -31.84
C LEU A 203 22.52 19.73 -31.55
N ILE A 204 22.47 20.21 -30.35
CA ILE A 204 21.39 21.09 -29.84
C ILE A 204 22.03 22.40 -29.41
N GLU A 205 21.51 23.50 -29.91
CA GLU A 205 21.96 24.82 -29.52
C GLU A 205 21.18 25.28 -28.28
N THR A 206 21.88 25.43 -27.16
CA THR A 206 21.29 25.94 -25.91
C THR A 206 21.51 27.44 -25.72
N GLY A 207 22.19 28.09 -26.70
CA GLY A 207 22.46 29.51 -26.72
C GLY A 207 23.12 30.00 -25.44
N PRO A 208 22.75 31.18 -24.93
CA PRO A 208 23.32 31.71 -23.70
C PRO A 208 22.78 31.03 -22.41
N GLY A 209 22.20 29.82 -22.49
CA GLY A 209 21.62 29.12 -21.37
C GLY A 209 20.24 29.64 -20.95
N THR A 210 19.56 30.38 -21.82
CA THR A 210 18.20 30.89 -21.60
C THR A 210 17.36 30.76 -22.86
N LEU A 211 16.12 30.28 -22.70
CA LEU A 211 15.15 30.15 -23.77
C LEU A 211 13.81 30.73 -23.31
N ARG A 212 13.25 31.62 -24.13
CA ARG A 212 11.91 32.17 -23.87
C ARG A 212 10.86 31.31 -24.54
N VAL A 213 9.95 30.75 -23.74
CA VAL A 213 8.82 29.96 -24.23
C VAL A 213 7.52 30.67 -23.79
N GLY A 214 6.90 31.39 -24.72
CA GLY A 214 5.73 32.22 -24.40
C GLY A 214 6.07 33.31 -23.38
N ILE A 215 5.38 33.29 -22.25
CA ILE A 215 5.60 34.22 -21.13
C ILE A 215 6.68 33.77 -20.13
N LYS A 216 7.11 32.51 -20.22
CA LYS A 216 8.11 31.92 -19.32
C LYS A 216 9.49 31.94 -19.92
N THR A 217 10.51 32.11 -19.08
CA THR A 217 11.92 31.95 -19.45
C THR A 217 12.48 30.72 -18.79
N VAL A 218 12.88 29.75 -19.60
CA VAL A 218 13.61 28.54 -19.16
C VAL A 218 15.09 28.93 -19.04
N LYS A 219 15.76 28.43 -18.00
CA LYS A 219 17.18 28.72 -17.76
C LYS A 219 17.95 27.46 -17.40
N ASP A 220 19.15 27.35 -17.91
CA ASP A 220 20.15 26.39 -17.46
C ASP A 220 20.99 26.99 -16.31
N LYS A 221 21.65 26.14 -15.54
CA LYS A 221 22.57 26.58 -14.48
C LYS A 221 23.82 27.27 -15.05
N HIS A 222 24.26 26.84 -16.23
CA HIS A 222 25.42 27.34 -16.92
C HIS A 222 25.13 27.50 -18.41
N ASN A 223 25.84 28.40 -19.05
CA ASN A 223 25.86 28.47 -20.51
C ASN A 223 26.62 27.25 -21.06
N LEU A 224 25.95 26.38 -21.79
CA LEU A 224 26.50 25.16 -22.35
C LEU A 224 26.81 25.30 -23.85
N GLY A 225 26.37 26.39 -24.50
CA GLY A 225 26.54 26.60 -25.93
C GLY A 225 25.84 25.52 -26.78
N THR A 226 26.56 25.01 -27.78
CA THR A 226 26.07 23.91 -28.63
C THR A 226 26.56 22.57 -28.06
N ILE A 227 25.67 21.69 -27.68
CA ILE A 227 25.95 20.40 -27.05
C ILE A 227 25.15 19.29 -27.74
N ASP A 228 25.61 18.06 -27.66
CA ASP A 228 24.86 16.93 -28.18
C ASP A 228 23.75 16.46 -27.21
N VAL A 229 22.82 15.65 -27.71
CA VAL A 229 21.68 15.12 -26.94
C VAL A 229 22.17 14.33 -25.70
N ARG A 230 23.28 13.62 -25.78
CA ARG A 230 23.91 12.93 -24.66
C ARG A 230 24.27 13.93 -23.56
N THR A 231 24.96 14.99 -23.91
CA THR A 231 25.38 16.06 -22.98
C THR A 231 24.19 16.83 -22.44
N VAL A 232 23.11 17.03 -23.22
CA VAL A 232 21.83 17.60 -22.72
C VAL A 232 21.34 16.81 -21.53
N LEU A 233 21.36 15.47 -21.62
CA LEU A 233 20.91 14.59 -20.53
C LEU A 233 21.91 14.57 -19.36
N GLU A 234 23.20 14.44 -19.63
CA GLU A 234 24.27 14.43 -18.60
C GLU A 234 24.32 15.72 -17.78
N LYS A 235 24.18 16.87 -18.43
CA LYS A 235 24.18 18.18 -17.77
C LYS A 235 22.79 18.60 -17.28
N SER A 236 21.79 17.78 -17.59
CA SER A 236 20.39 18.09 -17.25
C SER A 236 19.95 19.47 -17.74
N SER A 237 20.35 19.83 -18.97
CA SER A 237 19.95 21.11 -19.58
C SER A 237 18.43 21.23 -19.62
N ASN A 238 17.91 22.38 -19.19
CA ASN A 238 16.49 22.73 -19.30
C ASN A 238 16.18 23.34 -20.67
N VAL A 239 17.17 23.96 -21.28
CA VAL A 239 17.04 24.64 -22.58
C VAL A 239 17.16 23.64 -23.71
N GLY A 240 18.04 22.64 -23.56
CA GLY A 240 18.31 21.64 -24.58
C GLY A 240 17.28 20.53 -24.70
N ILE A 241 16.41 20.38 -23.68
CA ILE A 241 15.39 19.33 -23.66
C ILE A 241 14.13 19.79 -24.40
#